data_685320d283c7dfa9baf9293f16283952
#
_entry.id   685320d283c7dfa9baf9293f16283952
#
_cell.length_a   1.000
_cell.length_b   1.000
_cell.length_c   1.000
_cell.angle_alpha   90.00
_cell.angle_beta   90.00
_cell.angle_gamma   90.00
#
_symmetry.space_group_name_H-M   'P 1'
#
loop_
_entity.id
_entity.type
_entity.pdbx_description
1 polymer ?
#
loop_
_entity_poly.entity_id
_entity_poly.type
_entity_poly.pdbx_seq_one_letter_code
_entity_poly.pdbx_strand_id
1 'polypeptide(L)'
;MRRASKRLMTGARKDPSVAAESDQRLILADEDGLLSIYYEGGRLPSPSGGFLMVLGVQPEAEGAGSVFLECTSSSLRYRMSVPKATRAERKKVRDLIDEGRDPECPRHQGQLLVRIRHDLACSRCGVRYAKAK
;
A
#
# COMPACT_ATOMS: atom_id res chain seq x y z
N MET A 1 -17.63 -28.71 -4.70
CA MET A 1 -17.46 -28.13 -4.15
C MET A 1 -17.44 -28.34 -3.56
N ARG A 2 -16.91 -27.67 -3.85
CA ARG A 2 -16.71 -27.29 -3.30
C ARG A 2 -16.52 -27.24 -2.91
N ARG A 3 -16.17 -27.26 -3.41
CA ARG A 3 -16.01 -26.82 -2.94
C ARG A 3 -15.90 -26.56 -2.49
N ALA A 4 -15.82 -26.86 -3.16
CA ALA A 4 -15.83 -26.19 -2.59
C ALA A 4 -15.73 -26.11 -2.15
N SER A 5 -15.63 -26.10 -2.37
CA SER A 5 -15.66 -25.49 -1.76
C SER A 5 -15.64 -25.41 -1.42
N LYS A 6 -15.29 -25.10 -1.51
CA LYS A 6 -15.35 -24.58 -1.00
C LYS A 6 -15.42 -24.22 -0.61
N ARG A 7 -15.26 -24.19 -0.87
CA ARG A 7 -15.43 -23.43 -0.44
C ARG A 7 -15.69 -23.16 -0.03
N LEU A 8 -15.74 -23.17 -0.27
CA LEU A 8 -15.98 -22.39 0.27
C LEU A 8 -16.26 -22.35 0.82
N MET A 9 -16.11 -22.07 0.93
CA MET A 9 -16.34 -21.38 1.55
C MET A 9 -16.56 -21.18 2.14
N THR A 10 -16.57 -20.94 1.97
CA THR A 10 -16.81 -20.20 2.58
C THR A 10 -17.13 -19.84 3.02
N GLY A 11 -17.19 -19.57 2.90
CA GLY A 11 -17.57 -18.65 3.34
C GLY A 11 -17.76 -18.33 3.47
N ALA A 12 -17.91 -17.81 3.38
CA ALA A 12 -18.12 -17.03 3.54
C ALA A 12 -18.31 -16.60 3.52
N ARG A 13 -18.61 -15.93 3.41
CA ARG A 13 -18.85 -15.13 3.35
C ARG A 13 -18.92 -14.40 3.70
N LYS A 14 -19.42 -14.08 3.93
CA LYS A 14 -19.15 -12.90 4.48
C LYS A 14 -19.18 -11.85 3.54
N ASP A 15 -19.33 -10.86 3.99
CA ASP A 15 -19.03 -9.79 3.20
C ASP A 15 -18.01 -10.29 2.25
N PRO A 16 -18.28 -10.24 1.06
CA PRO A 16 -17.32 -10.60 0.12
C PRO A 16 -16.12 -9.86 0.40
N SER A 17 -16.40 -9.30 1.37
CA SER A 17 -15.54 -8.47 1.86
C SER A 17 -14.26 -8.46 1.20
N VAL A 18 -13.67 -7.47 1.47
CA VAL A 18 -12.34 -7.16 1.11
C VAL A 18 -11.42 -8.33 1.42
N ALA A 19 -11.68 -9.05 2.48
CA ALA A 19 -10.85 -10.18 2.85
C ALA A 19 -10.87 -11.29 1.80
N ALA A 20 -12.05 -11.62 1.33
CA ALA A 20 -12.15 -12.64 0.31
C ALA A 20 -11.49 -12.21 -0.99
N GLU A 21 -11.63 -10.93 -1.33
CA GLU A 21 -10.97 -10.42 -2.52
C GLU A 21 -9.47 -10.41 -2.38
N SER A 22 -8.97 -10.12 -1.19
CA SER A 22 -7.53 -10.08 -0.96
C SER A 22 -6.89 -11.42 -1.22
N ASP A 23 -7.57 -12.50 -0.89
CA ASP A 23 -7.04 -13.85 -1.07
C ASP A 23 -6.86 -14.19 -2.55
N GLN A 24 -7.52 -13.45 -3.43
CA GLN A 24 -7.45 -13.70 -4.85
C GLN A 24 -6.47 -12.78 -5.57
N ARG A 25 -5.84 -11.89 -4.84
CA ARG A 25 -4.93 -10.93 -5.45
C ARG A 25 -3.57 -11.53 -5.69
N LEU A 26 -3.00 -11.20 -6.83
CA LEU A 26 -1.66 -11.62 -7.16
C LEU A 26 -0.67 -10.69 -6.48
N ILE A 27 0.43 -11.28 -5.99
CA ILE A 27 1.47 -10.49 -5.34
C ILE A 27 2.37 -9.91 -6.44
N LEU A 28 2.55 -8.61 -6.41
CA LEU A 28 3.38 -7.92 -7.37
C LEU A 28 4.74 -7.64 -6.74
N ALA A 29 5.78 -8.27 -7.28
CA ALA A 29 7.13 -8.08 -6.77
C ALA A 29 7.74 -6.81 -7.34
N ASP A 30 8.61 -6.17 -6.58
CA ASP A 30 9.28 -4.95 -7.03
C ASP A 30 10.57 -5.31 -7.75
N GLU A 31 10.46 -6.03 -8.87
CA GLU A 31 11.63 -6.50 -9.59
C GLU A 31 12.20 -5.47 -10.55
N ASP A 32 11.38 -4.58 -11.05
CA ASP A 32 11.81 -3.61 -12.06
C ASP A 32 11.65 -2.17 -11.59
N GLY A 33 11.80 -1.96 -10.30
CA GLY A 33 11.71 -0.61 -9.77
C GLY A 33 10.29 -0.05 -9.72
N LEU A 34 9.29 -0.91 -9.60
CA LEU A 34 7.91 -0.46 -9.56
C LEU A 34 7.66 0.52 -8.42
N LEU A 35 8.27 0.28 -7.26
CA LEU A 35 8.10 1.19 -6.13
C LEU A 35 8.64 2.57 -6.44
N SER A 36 9.80 2.66 -7.11
CA SER A 36 10.34 3.95 -7.50
C SER A 36 9.38 4.69 -8.43
N ILE A 37 8.81 3.99 -9.40
CA ILE A 37 7.85 4.59 -10.31
C ILE A 37 6.64 5.10 -9.53
N TYR A 38 6.17 4.30 -8.57
CA TYR A 38 5.03 4.66 -7.76
C TYR A 38 5.32 5.91 -6.92
N TYR A 39 6.50 5.96 -6.29
CA TYR A 39 6.87 7.10 -5.45
C TYR A 39 6.97 8.40 -6.26
N GLU A 40 7.38 8.29 -7.52
CA GLU A 40 7.50 9.46 -8.38
C GLU A 40 6.18 9.85 -9.05
N GLY A 41 5.12 9.10 -8.78
CA GLY A 41 3.82 9.40 -9.36
C GLY A 41 3.66 8.93 -10.77
N GLY A 42 4.54 8.05 -11.24
CA GLY A 42 4.47 7.53 -12.59
C GLY A 42 3.42 6.44 -12.75
N ARG A 43 3.14 6.10 -14.00
CA ARG A 43 2.16 5.09 -14.33
C ARG A 43 2.79 3.71 -14.25
N LEU A 44 2.20 2.84 -13.43
CA LEU A 44 2.77 1.50 -13.20
C LEU A 44 2.41 0.57 -14.36
N PRO A 45 3.41 -0.10 -14.95
CA PRO A 45 3.11 -1.08 -16.00
C PRO A 45 2.55 -2.36 -15.39
N SER A 46 1.58 -2.96 -16.08
CA SER A 46 1.00 -4.22 -15.64
C SER A 46 1.74 -5.40 -16.26
N PRO A 47 1.96 -6.48 -15.50
CA PRO A 47 2.59 -7.69 -16.05
C PRO A 47 1.80 -8.32 -17.20
N SER A 48 0.49 -8.07 -17.26
CA SER A 48 -0.36 -8.62 -18.29
C SER A 48 -0.69 -7.62 -19.39
N GLY A 49 0.09 -6.54 -19.49
CA GLY A 49 -0.13 -5.51 -20.50
C GLY A 49 -0.99 -4.38 -19.93
N GLY A 50 -0.84 -3.20 -20.50
CA GLY A 50 -1.54 -2.03 -20.00
C GLY A 50 -0.90 -1.50 -18.74
N PHE A 51 -1.71 -0.88 -17.89
CA PHE A 51 -1.23 -0.22 -16.69
C PHE A 51 -2.00 -0.69 -15.46
N LEU A 52 -1.45 -0.39 -14.30
CA LEU A 52 -2.08 -0.70 -13.03
C LEU A 52 -2.71 0.56 -12.45
N MET A 53 -3.95 0.43 -12.01
CA MET A 53 -4.68 1.53 -11.39
C MET A 53 -4.78 1.25 -9.89
N VAL A 54 -4.46 2.25 -9.08
CA VAL A 54 -4.52 2.10 -7.63
C VAL A 54 -5.97 2.08 -7.17
N LEU A 55 -6.35 1.03 -6.48
CA LEU A 55 -7.69 0.90 -5.91
C LEU A 55 -7.73 1.37 -4.47
N GLY A 56 -6.63 1.22 -3.75
CA GLY A 56 -6.58 1.62 -2.36
C GLY A 56 -5.25 1.34 -1.74
N VAL A 57 -5.06 1.85 -0.53
CA VAL A 57 -3.82 1.69 0.23
C VAL A 57 -4.21 1.32 1.65
N GLN A 58 -3.49 0.38 2.22
CA GLN A 58 -3.79 -0.07 3.58
C GLN A 58 -2.51 -0.15 4.41
N PRO A 59 -2.52 0.45 5.62
CA PRO A 59 -1.40 0.24 6.55
C PRO A 59 -1.37 -1.21 7.00
N GLU A 60 -0.18 -1.77 7.09
CA GLU A 60 0.01 -3.15 7.53
C GLU A 60 0.69 -3.20 8.88
N ALA A 61 0.79 -4.39 9.44
CA ALA A 61 1.47 -4.58 10.71
C ALA A 61 2.93 -4.14 10.58
N GLU A 62 3.52 -3.73 11.68
CA GLU A 62 4.93 -3.34 11.76
C GLU A 62 5.29 -2.09 10.96
N GLY A 63 4.30 -1.36 10.48
CA GLY A 63 4.56 -0.09 9.83
C GLY A 63 4.76 -0.14 8.33
N ALA A 64 4.64 -1.32 7.73
CA ALA A 64 4.67 -1.44 6.28
C ALA A 64 3.33 -1.05 5.68
N GLY A 65 3.24 -0.99 4.35
CA GLY A 65 2.00 -0.68 3.67
C GLY A 65 1.71 -1.67 2.56
N SER A 66 0.47 -1.65 2.09
CA SER A 66 0.05 -2.43 0.93
C SER A 66 -0.72 -1.53 -0.02
N VAL A 67 -0.43 -1.66 -1.31
CA VAL A 67 -1.14 -0.94 -2.35
C VAL A 67 -1.91 -1.96 -3.17
N PHE A 68 -3.22 -1.73 -3.31
CA PHE A 68 -4.10 -2.61 -4.07
C PHE A 68 -4.32 -2.02 -5.45
N LEU A 69 -4.16 -2.85 -6.48
CA LEU A 69 -4.12 -2.39 -7.84
C LEU A 69 -4.98 -3.28 -8.74
N GLU A 70 -5.42 -2.71 -9.85
CA GLU A 70 -6.15 -3.48 -10.86
C GLU A 70 -5.59 -3.15 -12.23
N CYS A 71 -5.40 -4.20 -13.03
CA CYS A 71 -4.87 -4.02 -14.39
C CYS A 71 -5.97 -3.44 -15.30
N THR A 72 -5.63 -2.40 -16.06
CA THR A 72 -6.61 -1.75 -16.92
C THR A 72 -7.03 -2.60 -18.11
N SER A 73 -6.21 -3.56 -18.54
CA SER A 73 -6.53 -4.35 -19.71
C SER A 73 -7.11 -5.73 -19.42
N SER A 74 -6.85 -6.28 -18.23
CA SER A 74 -7.26 -7.65 -17.93
C SER A 74 -8.17 -7.78 -16.71
N SER A 75 -8.35 -6.71 -15.96
CA SER A 75 -9.10 -6.70 -14.71
C SER A 75 -8.50 -7.60 -13.62
N LEU A 76 -7.31 -8.10 -13.83
CA LEU A 76 -6.60 -8.83 -12.78
C LEU A 76 -6.23 -7.86 -11.66
N ARG A 77 -6.32 -8.34 -10.43
CA ARG A 77 -6.02 -7.54 -9.26
C ARG A 77 -4.71 -7.95 -8.64
N TYR A 78 -3.97 -6.95 -8.19
CA TYR A 78 -2.63 -7.15 -7.63
C TYR A 78 -2.52 -6.47 -6.28
N ARG A 79 -1.55 -6.91 -5.52
CA ARG A 79 -1.18 -6.28 -4.26
C ARG A 79 0.32 -6.08 -4.28
N MET A 80 0.75 -4.85 -4.02
CA MET A 80 2.16 -4.50 -3.96
C MET A 80 2.49 -4.12 -2.53
N SER A 81 3.50 -4.76 -1.95
CA SER A 81 3.95 -4.45 -0.61
C SER A 81 4.90 -3.26 -0.63
N VAL A 82 4.70 -2.35 0.30
CA VAL A 82 5.58 -1.20 0.45
C VAL A 82 6.36 -1.40 1.74
N PRO A 83 7.70 -1.46 1.67
CA PRO A 83 8.50 -1.77 2.86
C PRO A 83 8.35 -0.70 3.93
N LYS A 84 8.47 -1.13 5.17
CA LYS A 84 8.38 -0.21 6.30
C LYS A 84 9.48 0.85 6.23
N ALA A 85 9.28 1.92 6.97
CA ALA A 85 10.22 3.04 6.98
C ALA A 85 11.59 2.59 7.48
N THR A 86 12.62 3.09 6.84
CA THR A 86 13.98 2.87 7.32
C THR A 86 14.25 3.81 8.49
N ARG A 87 15.34 3.53 9.20
CA ARG A 87 15.74 4.37 10.32
C ARG A 87 16.00 5.80 9.85
N ALA A 88 16.64 5.94 8.71
CA ALA A 88 16.95 7.26 8.16
C ALA A 88 15.68 8.02 7.78
N GLU A 89 14.71 7.32 7.22
CA GLU A 89 13.44 7.96 6.86
C GLU A 89 12.68 8.42 8.10
N ARG A 90 12.65 7.60 9.14
CA ARG A 90 11.99 7.98 10.39
C ARG A 90 12.68 9.17 11.04
N LYS A 91 14.02 9.22 10.98
CA LYS A 91 14.75 10.34 11.52
C LYS A 91 14.42 11.63 10.77
N LYS A 92 14.32 11.54 9.46
CA LYS A 92 14.00 12.70 8.63
C LYS A 92 12.64 13.28 9.02
N VAL A 93 11.66 12.41 9.22
CA VAL A 93 10.32 12.85 9.64
C VAL A 93 10.36 13.48 11.03
N ARG A 94 11.08 12.83 11.94
CA ARG A 94 11.20 13.36 13.31
C ARG A 94 11.85 14.72 13.34
N ASP A 95 12.88 14.91 12.51
CA ASP A 95 13.56 16.21 12.44
C ASP A 95 12.59 17.31 11.99
N LEU A 96 11.74 17.00 11.01
CA LEU A 96 10.73 17.97 10.57
C LEU A 96 9.77 18.33 11.69
N ILE A 97 9.32 17.33 12.44
CA ILE A 97 8.41 17.56 13.56
C ILE A 97 9.09 18.42 14.62
N ASP A 98 10.36 18.12 14.93
CA ASP A 98 11.10 18.86 15.94
C ASP A 98 11.35 20.30 15.52
N GLU A 99 11.40 20.57 14.24
CA GLU A 99 11.56 21.92 13.71
C GLU A 99 10.22 22.67 13.64
N GLY A 100 9.13 22.05 14.04
CA GLY A 100 7.81 22.66 13.97
C GLY A 100 7.24 22.71 12.56
N ARG A 101 7.75 21.90 11.65
CA ARG A 101 7.30 21.86 10.27
C ARG A 101 6.34 20.67 10.07
N ASP A 102 5.48 20.80 9.06
CA ASP A 102 4.57 19.71 8.73
C ASP A 102 5.37 18.59 8.09
N PRO A 103 5.33 17.37 8.65
CA PRO A 103 6.12 16.28 8.12
C PRO A 103 5.58 15.76 6.80
N GLU A 104 6.50 15.49 5.87
CA GLU A 104 6.18 14.96 4.57
C GLU A 104 6.70 13.53 4.45
N CYS A 105 6.07 12.75 3.57
CA CYS A 105 6.53 11.41 3.31
C CYS A 105 7.90 11.47 2.62
N PRO A 106 8.92 10.79 3.15
CA PRO A 106 10.23 10.81 2.52
C PRO A 106 10.26 10.21 1.11
N ARG A 107 9.25 9.41 0.77
CA ARG A 107 9.20 8.73 -0.53
C ARG A 107 8.30 9.42 -1.54
N HIS A 108 7.32 10.19 -1.04
CA HIS A 108 6.38 10.92 -1.91
C HIS A 108 6.56 12.41 -1.66
N GLN A 109 7.44 13.03 -2.42
CA GLN A 109 7.75 14.44 -2.24
C GLN A 109 6.48 15.29 -2.31
N GLY A 110 6.32 16.16 -1.33
CA GLY A 110 5.16 17.04 -1.27
C GLY A 110 3.93 16.43 -0.63
N GLN A 111 3.97 15.14 -0.30
CA GLN A 111 2.82 14.47 0.30
C GLN A 111 2.93 14.56 1.82
N LEU A 112 2.03 15.31 2.43
CA LEU A 112 2.01 15.43 3.88
C LEU A 112 1.56 14.13 4.52
N LEU A 113 2.14 13.83 5.68
CA LEU A 113 1.72 12.67 6.45
C LEU A 113 0.39 12.96 7.12
N VAL A 114 -0.43 11.94 7.30
CA VAL A 114 -1.72 12.07 7.95
C VAL A 114 -1.76 11.21 9.20
N ARG A 115 -2.61 11.58 10.13
CA ARG A 115 -2.77 10.81 11.34
C ARG A 115 -3.71 9.63 11.09
N ILE A 116 -3.19 8.44 11.35
CA ILE A 116 -3.98 7.21 11.27
C ILE A 116 -3.86 6.56 12.64
N ARG A 117 -4.93 6.61 13.41
CA ARG A 117 -4.95 6.14 14.79
C ARG A 117 -3.92 6.93 15.61
N HIS A 118 -2.86 6.27 16.06
CA HIS A 118 -1.85 6.92 16.91
C HIS A 118 -0.55 7.19 16.15
N ASP A 119 -0.60 7.08 14.84
CA ASP A 119 0.61 7.16 14.02
C ASP A 119 0.49 8.18 12.92
N LEU A 120 1.63 8.68 12.46
CA LEU A 120 1.71 9.49 11.26
C LEU A 120 2.15 8.59 10.11
N ALA A 121 1.33 8.53 9.08
CA ALA A 121 1.56 7.63 7.96
C ALA A 121 1.28 8.36 6.65
N CYS A 122 1.87 7.84 5.58
CA CYS A 122 1.60 8.35 4.26
C CYS A 122 0.34 7.68 3.71
N SER A 123 -0.64 8.49 3.29
CA SER A 123 -1.87 7.94 2.74
C SER A 123 -1.67 7.29 1.37
N ARG A 124 -0.55 7.53 0.72
CA ARG A 124 -0.27 6.96 -0.60
C ARG A 124 0.52 5.67 -0.54
N CYS A 125 1.29 5.44 0.51
CA CYS A 125 2.01 4.18 0.63
C CYS A 125 1.64 3.38 1.87
N GLY A 126 0.84 3.95 2.76
CA GLY A 126 0.41 3.25 3.96
C GLY A 126 1.50 3.06 5.01
N VAL A 127 2.69 3.55 4.75
CA VAL A 127 3.83 3.34 5.64
C VAL A 127 3.76 4.29 6.82
N ARG A 128 4.02 3.76 8.01
CA ARG A 128 4.05 4.53 9.24
C ARG A 128 5.46 5.04 9.49
N TYR A 129 5.60 6.35 9.71
CA TYR A 129 6.91 6.98 9.88
C TYR A 129 7.18 7.46 11.29
N ALA A 130 6.14 7.81 12.04
CA ALA A 130 6.30 8.33 13.39
C ALA A 130 5.03 8.14 14.17
N LYS A 131 5.11 8.31 15.49
CA LYS A 131 3.90 8.33 16.31
C LYS A 131 3.34 9.74 16.32
N ALA A 132 2.02 9.85 16.23
CA ALA A 132 1.35 11.13 16.36
C ALA A 132 1.38 11.57 17.82
N LYS A 133 1.47 12.86 18.03
CA LYS A 133 1.43 13.41 19.39
C LYS A 133 0.01 13.72 19.83
#